data_ae8dc7323e6db5e7a56df80e5410d485
#
_entry.id   ae8dc7323e6db5e7a56df80e5410d485
#
_cell.length_a   1.000
_cell.length_b   1.000
_cell.length_c   1.000
_cell.angle_alpha   90.00
_cell.angle_beta   90.00
_cell.angle_gamma   90.00
#
_symmetry.space_group_name_H-M   'P 1'
#
loop_
_entity.id
_entity.type
_entity.pdbx_description
1 polymer ?
#
loop_
_entity_poly.entity_id
_entity_poly.type
_entity_poly.pdbx_seq_one_letter_code
_entity_poly.pdbx_strand_id
1 'polypeptide(L)'
;MHVAKLLAAWAGLPEMAVSYAGMKDRHAVTTQRFSVHLPKRIAPDLAALASDEIEVLDATWHNRKLQRGALAGNRFKLVLRDVKGDRAAISERLQQIAERGLPNWFGEQRFGRDGGNVPAALAMFGGRRMRKDQRSLLLSAARSALFNRVLAARVEQGSWDQPLDGEVWMLDGSRSVFGPEPYTDVPVSY
;
A
#
# COMPACT_ATOMS: atom_id res chain seq x y z
N MET A 1 5.88 5.75 -11.71
CA MET A 1 6.51 7.06 -11.97
C MET A 1 6.37 7.52 -13.43
N HIS A 2 6.03 6.65 -14.37
CA HIS A 2 5.87 7.01 -15.80
C HIS A 2 4.85 8.16 -15.99
N VAL A 3 3.63 8.01 -15.50
CA VAL A 3 2.57 9.03 -15.62
C VAL A 3 2.98 10.39 -15.03
N ALA A 4 3.71 10.40 -13.91
CA ALA A 4 4.18 11.67 -13.33
C ALA A 4 5.15 12.43 -14.25
N LYS A 5 5.99 11.71 -14.99
CA LYS A 5 6.87 12.31 -16.02
C LYS A 5 6.08 12.89 -17.19
N LEU A 6 5.06 12.16 -17.64
CA LEU A 6 4.19 12.64 -18.72
C LEU A 6 3.42 13.90 -18.31
N LEU A 7 2.88 13.93 -17.08
CA LEU A 7 2.22 15.11 -16.54
C LEU A 7 3.17 16.31 -16.38
N ALA A 8 4.41 16.07 -15.96
CA ALA A 8 5.42 17.12 -15.87
C ALA A 8 5.77 17.69 -17.25
N ALA A 9 5.98 16.83 -18.24
CA ALA A 9 6.25 17.23 -19.62
C ALA A 9 5.08 18.00 -20.24
N TRP A 10 3.84 17.50 -20.07
CA TRP A 10 2.62 18.19 -20.50
C TRP A 10 2.51 19.59 -19.90
N ALA A 11 2.83 19.75 -18.63
CA ALA A 11 2.76 21.06 -17.95
C ALA A 11 3.97 21.96 -18.24
N GLY A 12 5.03 21.47 -18.92
CA GLY A 12 6.30 22.18 -19.10
C GLY A 12 7.01 22.44 -17.77
N LEU A 13 6.91 21.53 -16.82
CA LEU A 13 7.40 21.69 -15.43
C LEU A 13 8.34 20.53 -15.03
N PRO A 14 9.20 20.73 -14.01
CA PRO A 14 10.01 19.64 -13.46
C PRO A 14 9.13 18.61 -12.75
N GLU A 15 9.59 17.34 -12.68
CA GLU A 15 8.85 16.24 -12.03
C GLU A 15 8.44 16.55 -10.58
N MET A 16 9.20 17.36 -9.86
CA MET A 16 8.88 17.76 -8.47
C MET A 16 7.59 18.60 -8.35
N ALA A 17 7.12 19.18 -9.45
CA ALA A 17 5.83 19.89 -9.49
C ALA A 17 4.64 18.92 -9.49
N VAL A 18 4.86 17.63 -9.80
CA VAL A 18 3.85 16.59 -9.80
C VAL A 18 3.92 15.80 -8.51
N SER A 19 2.78 15.53 -7.90
CA SER A 19 2.70 14.65 -6.74
C SER A 19 1.51 13.69 -6.80
N TYR A 20 1.64 12.59 -6.07
CA TYR A 20 0.67 11.50 -5.98
C TYR A 20 0.79 10.81 -4.63
N ALA A 21 -0.30 10.20 -4.18
CA ALA A 21 -0.37 9.65 -2.82
C ALA A 21 0.39 8.33 -2.64
N GLY A 22 0.52 7.52 -3.70
CA GLY A 22 1.24 6.25 -3.67
C GLY A 22 1.55 5.73 -5.06
N MET A 23 2.41 4.74 -5.15
CA MET A 23 2.71 4.04 -6.40
C MET A 23 1.62 3.01 -6.70
N LYS A 24 1.36 2.78 -7.99
CA LYS A 24 0.46 1.74 -8.48
C LYS A 24 1.26 0.68 -9.25
N ASP A 25 0.67 -0.50 -9.37
CA ASP A 25 1.29 -1.61 -10.08
C ASP A 25 1.52 -1.28 -11.55
N ARG A 26 2.66 -1.72 -12.06
CA ARG A 26 3.05 -1.46 -13.44
C ARG A 26 2.22 -2.26 -14.45
N HIS A 27 1.87 -3.49 -14.09
CA HIS A 27 1.15 -4.44 -14.95
C HIS A 27 -0.32 -4.52 -14.57
N ALA A 28 -0.98 -3.35 -14.48
CA ALA A 28 -2.38 -3.25 -14.12
C ALA A 28 -3.02 -2.02 -14.77
N VAL A 29 -4.32 -2.09 -15.02
CA VAL A 29 -5.13 -0.89 -15.28
C VAL A 29 -5.36 -0.21 -13.95
N THR A 30 -4.90 1.03 -13.80
CA THR A 30 -4.93 1.73 -12.52
C THR A 30 -5.59 3.10 -12.61
N THR A 31 -6.39 3.44 -11.62
CA THR A 31 -6.95 4.78 -11.45
C THR A 31 -6.34 5.43 -10.22
N GLN A 32 -5.84 6.64 -10.35
CA GLN A 32 -5.31 7.41 -9.22
C GLN A 32 -5.35 8.91 -9.47
N ARG A 33 -5.27 9.69 -8.41
CA ARG A 33 -5.16 11.14 -8.49
C ARG A 33 -3.70 11.59 -8.47
N PHE A 34 -3.43 12.61 -9.27
CA PHE A 34 -2.21 13.38 -9.25
C PHE A 34 -2.54 14.84 -8.93
N SER A 35 -1.62 15.57 -8.36
CA SER A 35 -1.68 17.04 -8.36
C SER A 35 -0.47 17.61 -9.09
N VAL A 36 -0.73 18.60 -9.94
CA VAL A 36 0.30 19.34 -10.69
C VAL A 36 0.29 20.77 -10.18
N HIS A 37 1.42 21.25 -9.68
CA HIS A 37 1.55 22.63 -9.25
C HIS A 37 1.79 23.53 -10.45
N LEU A 38 0.78 24.31 -10.85
CA LEU A 38 0.82 25.26 -11.96
C LEU A 38 0.99 26.69 -11.42
N PRO A 39 2.23 27.25 -11.39
CA PRO A 39 2.50 28.55 -10.75
C PRO A 39 1.70 29.70 -11.38
N LYS A 40 1.50 29.65 -12.69
CA LYS A 40 0.75 30.67 -13.45
C LYS A 40 -0.77 30.48 -13.44
N ARG A 41 -1.27 29.41 -12.81
CA ARG A 41 -2.69 29.01 -12.81
C ARG A 41 -3.29 28.86 -14.23
N ILE A 42 -2.47 28.47 -15.18
CA ILE A 42 -2.85 28.15 -16.56
C ILE A 42 -2.59 26.68 -16.76
N ALA A 43 -3.62 25.91 -17.04
CA ALA A 43 -3.49 24.50 -17.41
C ALA A 43 -3.39 24.42 -18.94
N PRO A 44 -2.45 23.63 -19.48
CA PRO A 44 -2.47 23.28 -20.90
C PRO A 44 -3.72 22.45 -21.23
N ASP A 45 -3.98 22.25 -22.53
CA ASP A 45 -5.09 21.43 -22.97
C ASP A 45 -4.97 20.00 -22.44
N LEU A 46 -6.00 19.53 -21.73
CA LEU A 46 -6.05 18.17 -21.19
C LEU A 46 -6.16 17.10 -22.27
N ALA A 47 -6.72 17.44 -23.44
CA ALA A 47 -6.79 16.51 -24.57
C ALA A 47 -5.41 16.04 -25.02
N ALA A 48 -4.37 16.85 -24.82
CA ALA A 48 -2.99 16.50 -25.13
C ALA A 48 -2.40 15.39 -24.24
N LEU A 49 -3.08 15.02 -23.13
CA LEU A 49 -2.70 13.90 -22.28
C LEU A 49 -3.32 12.55 -22.71
N ALA A 50 -4.37 12.59 -23.52
CA ALA A 50 -5.05 11.38 -23.97
C ALA A 50 -4.12 10.55 -24.86
N SER A 51 -3.98 9.26 -24.55
CA SER A 51 -3.20 8.30 -25.33
C SER A 51 -3.73 6.90 -25.08
N ASP A 52 -3.22 5.90 -25.77
CA ASP A 52 -3.57 4.49 -25.54
C ASP A 52 -3.22 4.03 -24.10
N GLU A 53 -2.34 4.74 -23.42
CA GLU A 53 -1.90 4.41 -22.06
C GLU A 53 -2.58 5.25 -20.98
N ILE A 54 -3.15 6.41 -21.29
CA ILE A 54 -3.67 7.37 -20.32
C ILE A 54 -5.01 7.94 -20.75
N GLU A 55 -5.96 7.88 -19.84
CA GLU A 55 -7.25 8.56 -19.90
C GLU A 55 -7.38 9.53 -18.73
N VAL A 56 -7.76 10.77 -19.00
CA VAL A 56 -8.07 11.77 -17.98
C VAL A 56 -9.55 11.70 -17.66
N LEU A 57 -9.89 11.15 -16.50
CA LEU A 57 -11.28 10.95 -16.06
C LEU A 57 -11.89 12.23 -15.45
N ASP A 58 -11.07 13.03 -14.77
CA ASP A 58 -11.52 14.24 -14.05
C ASP A 58 -10.34 15.18 -13.82
N ALA A 59 -10.58 16.49 -13.88
CA ALA A 59 -9.60 17.51 -13.56
C ALA A 59 -10.25 18.69 -12.87
N THR A 60 -9.77 19.03 -11.68
CA THR A 60 -10.31 20.15 -10.88
C THR A 60 -9.18 20.98 -10.28
N TRP A 61 -9.44 22.26 -10.08
CA TRP A 61 -8.54 23.13 -9.33
C TRP A 61 -8.61 22.83 -7.84
N HIS A 62 -7.45 22.75 -7.18
CA HIS A 62 -7.35 22.54 -5.76
C HIS A 62 -6.23 23.41 -5.15
N ASN A 63 -6.36 23.80 -3.89
CA ASN A 63 -5.42 24.69 -3.21
C ASN A 63 -4.32 23.94 -2.44
N ARG A 64 -4.34 22.62 -2.42
CA ARG A 64 -3.38 21.79 -1.68
C ARG A 64 -2.70 20.77 -2.59
N LYS A 65 -1.42 20.56 -2.37
CA LYS A 65 -0.66 19.48 -2.99
C LYS A 65 -1.07 18.13 -2.40
N LEU A 66 -1.26 17.13 -3.24
CA LEU A 66 -1.50 15.77 -2.79
C LEU A 66 -0.26 15.22 -2.07
N GLN A 67 -0.42 14.79 -0.82
CA GLN A 67 0.67 14.29 0.00
C GLN A 67 0.88 12.79 -0.23
N ARG A 68 2.14 12.33 -0.11
CA ARG A 68 2.43 10.89 -0.07
C ARG A 68 1.78 10.26 1.16
N GLY A 69 1.13 9.11 0.97
CA GLY A 69 0.41 8.41 2.03
C GLY A 69 -0.97 8.98 2.37
N ALA A 70 -1.43 10.01 1.66
CA ALA A 70 -2.78 10.57 1.83
C ALA A 70 -3.87 9.70 1.15
N LEU A 71 -3.72 8.38 1.23
CA LEU A 71 -4.69 7.42 0.72
C LEU A 71 -5.56 6.94 1.88
N ALA A 72 -6.88 6.97 1.70
CA ALA A 72 -7.80 6.27 2.59
C ALA A 72 -7.66 4.74 2.44
N GLY A 73 -7.35 4.29 1.21
CA GLY A 73 -7.16 2.88 0.92
C GLY A 73 -6.94 2.62 -0.56
N ASN A 74 -6.87 1.35 -0.92
CA ASN A 74 -6.83 0.89 -2.30
C ASN A 74 -7.99 -0.08 -2.54
N ARG A 75 -8.62 0.03 -3.71
CA ARG A 75 -9.58 -0.96 -4.19
C ARG A 75 -8.93 -1.78 -5.28
N PHE A 76 -8.97 -3.10 -5.14
CA PHE A 76 -8.45 -4.04 -6.13
C PHE A 76 -9.60 -4.77 -6.81
N LYS A 77 -9.50 -4.93 -8.14
CA LYS A 77 -10.33 -5.82 -8.93
C LYS A 77 -9.40 -6.85 -9.56
N LEU A 78 -9.45 -8.07 -9.05
CA LEU A 78 -8.65 -9.18 -9.53
C LEU A 78 -9.50 -10.03 -10.51
N VAL A 79 -8.93 -10.34 -11.66
CA VAL A 79 -9.53 -11.27 -12.64
C VAL A 79 -8.68 -12.52 -12.65
N LEU A 80 -9.23 -13.60 -12.08
CA LEU A 80 -8.61 -14.92 -12.13
C LEU A 80 -9.01 -15.62 -13.40
N ARG A 81 -8.04 -16.10 -14.17
CA ARG A 81 -8.23 -16.86 -15.41
C ARG A 81 -7.76 -18.29 -15.21
N ASP A 82 -8.30 -19.20 -16.03
CA ASP A 82 -7.91 -20.62 -16.03
C ASP A 82 -8.01 -21.29 -14.65
N VAL A 83 -8.98 -20.85 -13.85
CA VAL A 83 -9.20 -21.36 -12.49
C VAL A 83 -9.58 -22.83 -12.56
N LYS A 84 -8.80 -23.68 -11.87
CA LYS A 84 -9.05 -25.12 -11.75
C LYS A 84 -9.57 -25.40 -10.35
N GLY A 85 -10.53 -26.35 -10.25
CA GLY A 85 -11.11 -26.79 -9.00
C GLY A 85 -12.63 -26.75 -8.99
N ASP A 86 -13.22 -27.16 -7.88
CA ASP A 86 -14.66 -27.11 -7.66
C ASP A 86 -15.11 -25.66 -7.43
N ARG A 87 -16.02 -25.18 -8.27
CA ARG A 87 -16.58 -23.83 -8.20
C ARG A 87 -17.36 -23.58 -6.90
N ALA A 88 -18.07 -24.60 -6.39
CA ALA A 88 -18.85 -24.47 -5.17
C ALA A 88 -17.91 -24.26 -3.96
N ALA A 89 -16.87 -25.08 -3.86
CA ALA A 89 -15.85 -24.96 -2.82
C ALA A 89 -15.08 -23.60 -2.87
N ILE A 90 -14.81 -23.11 -4.09
CA ILE A 90 -14.18 -21.79 -4.28
C ILE A 90 -15.12 -20.67 -3.80
N SER A 91 -16.41 -20.74 -4.16
CA SER A 91 -17.41 -19.73 -3.75
C SER A 91 -17.59 -19.72 -2.22
N GLU A 92 -17.68 -20.90 -1.59
CA GLU A 92 -17.76 -21.04 -0.14
C GLU A 92 -16.54 -20.43 0.53
N ARG A 93 -15.34 -20.71 0.03
CA ARG A 93 -14.09 -20.12 0.56
C ARG A 93 -14.08 -18.60 0.43
N LEU A 94 -14.53 -18.05 -0.68
CA LEU A 94 -14.65 -16.60 -0.87
C LEU A 94 -15.64 -15.97 0.09
N GLN A 95 -16.76 -16.65 0.37
CA GLN A 95 -17.71 -16.20 1.37
C GLN A 95 -17.10 -16.18 2.78
N GLN A 96 -16.41 -17.25 3.20
CA GLN A 96 -15.68 -17.30 4.46
C GLN A 96 -14.67 -16.17 4.60
N ILE A 97 -13.94 -15.84 3.50
CA ILE A 97 -13.01 -14.71 3.48
C ILE A 97 -13.75 -13.37 3.61
N ALA A 98 -14.91 -13.22 2.98
CA ALA A 98 -15.70 -11.99 3.08
C ALA A 98 -16.25 -11.76 4.50
N GLU A 99 -16.59 -12.83 5.22
CA GLU A 99 -17.13 -12.79 6.59
C GLU A 99 -16.05 -12.62 7.66
N ARG A 100 -14.93 -13.32 7.53
CA ARG A 100 -13.87 -13.37 8.56
C ARG A 100 -12.61 -12.58 8.22
N GLY A 101 -12.47 -12.15 6.94
CA GLY A 101 -11.19 -11.65 6.45
C GLY A 101 -10.18 -12.78 6.17
N LEU A 102 -8.93 -12.39 6.04
CA LEU A 102 -7.81 -13.32 5.86
C LEU A 102 -6.54 -12.77 6.53
N PRO A 103 -5.61 -13.63 6.94
CA PRO A 103 -4.34 -13.18 7.46
C PRO A 103 -3.59 -12.33 6.43
N ASN A 104 -3.31 -11.06 6.76
CA ASN A 104 -2.76 -10.09 5.82
C ASN A 104 -1.22 -10.11 5.82
N TRP A 105 -0.63 -11.09 5.15
CA TRP A 105 0.81 -11.26 5.03
C TRP A 105 1.47 -10.20 4.16
N PHE A 106 2.66 -9.77 4.55
CA PHE A 106 3.57 -9.13 3.60
C PHE A 106 4.13 -10.17 2.63
N GLY A 107 3.86 -9.98 1.34
CA GLY A 107 4.34 -10.87 0.29
C GLY A 107 5.85 -10.72 -0.01
N GLU A 108 6.39 -11.64 -0.80
CA GLU A 108 7.81 -11.76 -1.14
C GLU A 108 8.44 -10.47 -1.68
N GLN A 109 7.68 -9.69 -2.47
CA GLN A 109 8.15 -8.40 -3.02
C GLN A 109 8.66 -7.45 -1.92
N ARG A 110 8.10 -7.52 -0.70
CA ARG A 110 8.53 -6.73 0.46
C ARG A 110 9.96 -7.04 0.87
N PHE A 111 10.38 -8.27 0.70
CA PHE A 111 11.67 -8.76 1.16
C PHE A 111 12.77 -8.68 0.12
N GLY A 112 12.45 -8.19 -1.11
CA GLY A 112 13.39 -8.03 -2.20
C GLY A 112 13.68 -9.36 -2.93
N ARG A 113 14.60 -9.30 -3.90
CA ARG A 113 14.98 -10.49 -4.64
C ARG A 113 15.56 -11.54 -3.68
N ASP A 114 15.02 -12.75 -3.74
CA ASP A 114 15.44 -13.89 -2.91
C ASP A 114 15.43 -13.61 -1.39
N GLY A 115 14.54 -12.70 -0.94
CA GLY A 115 14.45 -12.33 0.46
C GLY A 115 15.63 -11.50 1.00
N GLY A 116 16.51 -11.00 0.14
CA GLY A 116 17.79 -10.39 0.50
C GLY A 116 17.72 -9.14 1.37
N ASN A 117 16.56 -8.48 1.48
CA ASN A 117 16.41 -7.28 2.31
C ASN A 117 16.48 -7.58 3.81
N VAL A 118 16.09 -8.77 4.28
CA VAL A 118 16.13 -9.12 5.71
C VAL A 118 17.56 -9.35 6.18
N PRO A 119 18.37 -10.20 5.53
CA PRO A 119 19.79 -10.33 5.86
C PRO A 119 20.57 -9.01 5.77
N ALA A 120 20.26 -8.18 4.76
CA ALA A 120 20.87 -6.85 4.62
C ALA A 120 20.49 -5.91 5.78
N ALA A 121 19.24 -5.98 6.28
CA ALA A 121 18.81 -5.24 7.46
C ALA A 121 19.58 -5.68 8.71
N LEU A 122 19.75 -6.98 8.92
CA LEU A 122 20.54 -7.51 10.04
C LEU A 122 21.99 -7.05 9.98
N ALA A 123 22.62 -7.09 8.80
CA ALA A 123 23.96 -6.55 8.59
C ALA A 123 24.06 -5.04 8.90
N MET A 124 23.02 -4.28 8.54
CA MET A 124 22.92 -2.86 8.86
C MET A 124 22.83 -2.63 10.38
N PHE A 125 22.05 -3.43 11.12
CA PHE A 125 21.99 -3.38 12.58
C PHE A 125 23.31 -3.76 13.22
N GLY A 126 24.08 -4.64 12.60
CA GLY A 126 25.47 -4.98 12.99
C GLY A 126 26.51 -3.90 12.62
N GLY A 127 26.10 -2.72 12.17
CA GLY A 127 26.99 -1.58 11.94
C GLY A 127 27.37 -1.35 10.46
N ARG A 128 26.89 -2.15 9.52
CA ARG A 128 27.15 -1.93 8.09
C ARG A 128 26.49 -0.63 7.63
N ARG A 129 27.28 0.27 7.07
CA ARG A 129 26.76 1.55 6.54
C ARG A 129 25.94 1.32 5.29
N MET A 130 24.76 1.98 5.25
CA MET A 130 23.83 1.95 4.12
C MET A 130 23.44 3.37 3.71
N ARG A 131 23.11 3.56 2.44
CA ARG A 131 22.54 4.81 1.94
C ARG A 131 21.17 5.06 2.58
N LYS A 132 20.80 6.33 2.72
CA LYS A 132 19.55 6.73 3.41
C LYS A 132 18.29 6.08 2.81
N ASP A 133 18.21 6.02 1.49
CA ASP A 133 17.11 5.39 0.74
C ASP A 133 17.03 3.87 1.03
N GLN A 134 18.17 3.18 0.97
CA GLN A 134 18.28 1.76 1.30
C GLN A 134 17.93 1.47 2.76
N ARG A 135 18.40 2.32 3.68
CA ARG A 135 18.13 2.15 5.12
C ARG A 135 16.63 2.10 5.41
N SER A 136 15.84 3.01 4.81
CA SER A 136 14.38 3.03 5.00
C SER A 136 13.72 1.75 4.47
N LEU A 137 14.16 1.27 3.30
CA LEU A 137 13.67 0.02 2.71
C LEU A 137 13.98 -1.19 3.60
N LEU A 138 15.21 -1.30 4.08
CA LEU A 138 15.66 -2.41 4.93
C LEU A 138 14.95 -2.43 6.29
N LEU A 139 14.76 -1.27 6.93
CA LEU A 139 13.96 -1.15 8.16
C LEU A 139 12.52 -1.60 7.94
N SER A 140 11.92 -1.21 6.81
CA SER A 140 10.57 -1.65 6.46
C SER A 140 10.50 -3.16 6.27
N ALA A 141 11.48 -3.77 5.59
CA ALA A 141 11.54 -5.22 5.39
C ALA A 141 11.71 -5.98 6.71
N ALA A 142 12.59 -5.50 7.61
CA ALA A 142 12.79 -6.11 8.92
C ALA A 142 11.50 -6.08 9.78
N ARG A 143 10.81 -4.94 9.82
CA ARG A 143 9.52 -4.82 10.51
C ARG A 143 8.47 -5.77 9.93
N SER A 144 8.38 -5.86 8.61
CA SER A 144 7.46 -6.76 7.92
C SER A 144 7.77 -8.23 8.20
N ALA A 145 9.05 -8.59 8.32
CA ALA A 145 9.45 -9.96 8.68
C ALA A 145 9.05 -10.32 10.12
N LEU A 146 9.21 -9.37 11.07
CA LEU A 146 8.73 -9.56 12.45
C LEU A 146 7.21 -9.70 12.49
N PHE A 147 6.49 -8.84 11.77
CA PHE A 147 5.04 -8.93 11.66
C PHE A 147 4.61 -10.31 11.12
N ASN A 148 5.21 -10.76 10.01
CA ASN A 148 4.88 -12.08 9.45
C ASN A 148 5.17 -13.22 10.44
N ARG A 149 6.22 -13.12 11.25
CA ARG A 149 6.49 -14.13 12.29
C ARG A 149 5.41 -14.19 13.36
N VAL A 150 4.97 -13.02 13.84
CA VAL A 150 3.88 -12.94 14.82
C VAL A 150 2.60 -13.50 14.20
N LEU A 151 2.27 -13.08 12.97
CA LEU A 151 1.10 -13.55 12.25
C LEU A 151 1.13 -15.06 12.03
N ALA A 152 2.30 -15.65 11.70
CA ALA A 152 2.47 -17.10 11.56
C ALA A 152 2.08 -17.83 12.84
N ALA A 153 2.63 -17.40 13.99
CA ALA A 153 2.33 -17.99 15.27
C ALA A 153 0.83 -17.88 15.62
N ARG A 154 0.21 -16.75 15.32
CA ARG A 154 -1.22 -16.54 15.53
C ARG A 154 -2.09 -17.42 14.64
N VAL A 155 -1.70 -17.64 13.39
CA VAL A 155 -2.38 -18.55 12.46
C VAL A 155 -2.27 -20.00 12.96
N GLU A 156 -1.08 -20.42 13.39
CA GLU A 156 -0.86 -21.76 13.97
C GLU A 156 -1.72 -22.00 15.23
N GLN A 157 -1.88 -20.98 16.06
CA GLN A 157 -2.69 -21.00 17.27
C GLN A 157 -4.19 -20.79 17.01
N GLY A 158 -4.61 -20.48 15.77
CA GLY A 158 -5.99 -20.16 15.43
C GLY A 158 -6.50 -18.82 15.99
N SER A 159 -5.59 -17.93 16.41
CA SER A 159 -5.89 -16.65 17.07
C SER A 159 -5.66 -15.40 16.22
N TRP A 160 -5.46 -15.55 14.90
CA TRP A 160 -5.11 -14.45 14.02
C TRP A 160 -6.22 -13.39 13.86
N ASP A 161 -7.47 -13.76 14.07
CA ASP A 161 -8.67 -12.93 14.02
C ASP A 161 -9.34 -12.74 15.40
N GLN A 162 -8.61 -13.06 16.47
CA GLN A 162 -9.10 -12.96 17.85
C GLN A 162 -8.29 -11.94 18.63
N PRO A 163 -8.93 -11.12 19.48
CA PRO A 163 -8.22 -10.27 20.42
C PRO A 163 -7.48 -11.10 21.48
N LEU A 164 -6.33 -10.62 21.91
CA LEU A 164 -5.56 -11.22 23.00
C LEU A 164 -5.29 -10.17 24.09
N ASP A 165 -5.33 -10.59 25.34
CA ASP A 165 -4.96 -9.71 26.46
C ASP A 165 -3.51 -9.22 26.33
N GLY A 166 -3.29 -7.95 26.67
CA GLY A 166 -1.98 -7.32 26.59
C GLY A 166 -1.60 -6.77 25.22
N GLU A 167 -2.49 -6.83 24.24
CA GLU A 167 -2.27 -6.23 22.93
C GLU A 167 -2.42 -4.71 22.96
N VAL A 168 -1.72 -4.07 22.02
CA VAL A 168 -1.89 -2.65 21.71
C VAL A 168 -2.83 -2.53 20.52
N TRP A 169 -3.90 -1.79 20.71
CA TRP A 169 -4.99 -1.63 19.75
C TRP A 169 -4.85 -0.35 18.97
N MET A 170 -5.30 -0.33 17.75
CA MET A 170 -5.44 0.87 16.95
C MET A 170 -6.93 1.23 16.86
N LEU A 171 -7.26 2.47 17.20
CA LEU A 171 -8.64 2.97 17.12
C LEU A 171 -9.05 3.06 15.65
N ASP A 172 -10.21 2.48 15.31
CA ASP A 172 -10.72 2.49 13.94
C ASP A 172 -10.90 3.92 13.41
N GLY A 173 -10.60 4.10 12.14
CA GLY A 173 -10.65 5.42 11.48
C GLY A 173 -9.55 6.39 11.89
N SER A 174 -8.60 6.00 12.74
CA SER A 174 -7.49 6.84 13.19
C SER A 174 -6.14 6.10 13.12
N ARG A 175 -5.07 6.80 13.55
CA ARG A 175 -3.75 6.20 13.78
C ARG A 175 -3.38 6.19 15.26
N SER A 176 -4.34 6.51 16.12
CA SER A 176 -4.14 6.49 17.56
C SER A 176 -4.14 5.04 18.06
N VAL A 177 -3.24 4.75 18.96
CA VAL A 177 -3.12 3.45 19.61
C VAL A 177 -3.39 3.58 21.10
N PHE A 178 -3.88 2.52 21.72
CA PHE A 178 -4.10 2.42 23.16
C PHE A 178 -3.77 1.01 23.67
N GLY A 179 -3.62 0.87 24.96
CA GLY A 179 -3.19 -0.37 25.61
C GLY A 179 -1.72 -0.34 26.06
N PRO A 180 -1.21 -1.44 26.59
CA PRO A 180 -1.85 -2.73 26.73
C PRO A 180 -2.92 -2.74 27.84
N GLU A 181 -4.13 -3.07 27.48
CA GLU A 181 -5.29 -3.14 28.37
C GLU A 181 -6.06 -4.43 28.09
N PRO A 182 -6.88 -4.92 29.03
CA PRO A 182 -7.81 -5.99 28.72
C PRO A 182 -8.70 -5.63 27.53
N TYR A 183 -9.09 -6.63 26.76
CA TYR A 183 -9.98 -6.44 25.62
C TYR A 183 -11.27 -5.72 26.05
N THR A 184 -11.66 -4.72 25.30
CA THR A 184 -12.92 -3.98 25.46
C THR A 184 -13.63 -3.92 24.12
N ASP A 185 -14.95 -3.75 24.13
CA ASP A 185 -15.77 -3.63 22.90
C ASP A 185 -15.60 -2.28 22.19
N VAL A 186 -14.38 -1.77 22.15
CA VAL A 186 -14.05 -0.54 21.41
C VAL A 186 -13.80 -0.91 19.94
N PRO A 187 -14.38 -0.20 18.96
CA PRO A 187 -14.10 -0.43 17.56
C PRO A 187 -12.61 -0.25 17.23
N VAL A 188 -11.98 -1.31 16.83
CA VAL A 188 -10.55 -1.33 16.46
C VAL A 188 -10.37 -1.86 15.04
N SER A 189 -9.31 -1.42 14.35
CA SER A 189 -8.88 -1.97 13.07
C SER A 189 -7.63 -2.81 13.25
N TYR A 190 -7.58 -3.95 12.57
CA TYR A 190 -6.47 -4.90 12.55
C TYR A 190 -5.57 -4.69 11.33
#